data_264a54908b157b242c5887dd2f700ae3
#
_entry.id   264a54908b157b242c5887dd2f700ae3
#
_cell.length_a   1.000
_cell.length_b   1.000
_cell.length_c   1.000
_cell.angle_alpha   90.00
_cell.angle_beta   90.00
_cell.angle_gamma   90.00
#
_symmetry.space_group_name_H-M   'P 1'
#
loop_
_entity.id
_entity.type
_entity.pdbx_description
1 polymer ?
#
loop_
_entity_poly.entity_id
_entity_poly.type
_entity_poly.pdbx_seq_one_letter_code
_entity_poly.pdbx_strand_id
1 'polypeptide(L)'
;MTQTLADMRRDYTRDGLTEAQSPDEPFALFHAWFADAVNTEQPPVEANAMTLATVDEQGRPHCRVLLLKGLDTQGFTFFTNYESAKGQQLAARPFAAMTFFWPTLERQVRIEGRVEKVSAQESDAYYQVRPLGSRLGAWASPQSRVIADRDELEGLIRQTEQRFADTQPHCPEHWGGYRLLPERIEFWQGRSSRLHDRLNYRLIDDRWTRERLAP
;
A
#
# COMPACT_ATOMS: atom_id res chain seq x y z
N MET A 1 -30.34 18.29 13.91
CA MET A 1 -29.65 17.55 14.99
C MET A 1 -28.24 17.25 14.49
N THR A 2 -27.21 17.69 15.21
CA THR A 2 -25.82 17.43 14.82
C THR A 2 -25.48 16.00 15.25
N GLN A 3 -25.22 15.13 14.29
CA GLN A 3 -24.81 13.74 14.54
C GLN A 3 -23.47 13.74 15.31
N THR A 4 -23.42 13.09 16.46
CA THR A 4 -22.17 12.94 17.23
C THR A 4 -21.30 11.85 16.63
N LEU A 5 -19.98 11.90 16.88
CA LEU A 5 -19.07 10.81 16.45
C LEU A 5 -19.49 9.44 16.99
N ALA A 6 -20.09 9.40 18.19
CA ALA A 6 -20.59 8.18 18.82
C ALA A 6 -21.80 7.59 18.07
N ASP A 7 -22.56 8.43 17.34
CA ASP A 7 -23.76 8.02 16.61
C ASP A 7 -23.41 7.57 15.16
N MET A 8 -22.17 7.80 14.71
CA MET A 8 -21.71 7.40 13.39
C MET A 8 -21.48 5.89 13.36
N ARG A 9 -22.52 5.13 13.07
CA ARG A 9 -22.50 3.67 12.98
C ARG A 9 -23.13 3.24 11.67
N ARG A 10 -22.48 2.27 11.01
CA ARG A 10 -23.04 1.55 9.88
C ARG A 10 -23.12 0.07 10.25
N ASP A 11 -24.25 -0.55 9.99
CA ASP A 11 -24.40 -1.99 10.11
C ASP A 11 -23.91 -2.65 8.81
N TYR A 12 -23.09 -3.66 8.92
CA TYR A 12 -22.53 -4.40 7.81
C TYR A 12 -23.33 -5.67 7.57
N THR A 13 -23.92 -5.78 6.39
CA THR A 13 -24.86 -6.87 6.08
C THR A 13 -24.65 -7.52 4.73
N ARG A 14 -23.61 -7.09 4.00
CA ARG A 14 -23.47 -7.42 2.59
C ARG A 14 -23.16 -8.89 2.35
N ASP A 15 -22.18 -9.45 3.06
CA ASP A 15 -21.62 -10.77 2.72
C ASP A 15 -21.06 -11.49 3.94
N GLY A 16 -20.58 -12.73 3.77
CA GLY A 16 -19.86 -13.53 4.75
C GLY A 16 -18.55 -14.09 4.21
N LEU A 17 -17.68 -14.52 5.11
CA LEU A 17 -16.41 -15.15 4.77
C LEU A 17 -16.27 -16.45 5.54
N THR A 18 -16.31 -17.57 4.81
CA THR A 18 -16.19 -18.92 5.38
C THR A 18 -14.95 -19.63 4.87
N GLU A 19 -14.48 -20.61 5.63
CA GLU A 19 -13.34 -21.45 5.25
C GLU A 19 -13.62 -22.24 3.96
N ALA A 20 -14.85 -22.70 3.78
CA ALA A 20 -15.25 -23.47 2.59
C ALA A 20 -15.22 -22.64 1.29
N GLN A 21 -15.36 -21.31 1.39
CA GLN A 21 -15.33 -20.38 0.27
C GLN A 21 -13.96 -19.76 0.04
N SER A 22 -12.99 -20.07 0.90
CA SER A 22 -11.68 -19.45 0.89
C SER A 22 -10.63 -20.45 0.44
N PRO A 23 -9.80 -20.11 -0.57
CA PRO A 23 -8.73 -20.98 -1.02
C PRO A 23 -7.65 -21.15 0.07
N ASP A 24 -6.85 -22.20 -0.03
CA ASP A 24 -5.72 -22.43 0.88
C ASP A 24 -4.59 -21.42 0.65
N GLU A 25 -4.49 -20.87 -0.57
CA GLU A 25 -3.51 -19.85 -0.95
C GLU A 25 -4.10 -18.45 -0.84
N PRO A 26 -3.57 -17.58 0.06
CA PRO A 26 -4.14 -16.26 0.31
C PRO A 26 -4.06 -15.30 -0.88
N PHE A 27 -3.07 -15.47 -1.77
CA PHE A 27 -2.97 -14.64 -2.97
C PHE A 27 -4.16 -14.83 -3.91
N ALA A 28 -4.68 -16.05 -4.01
CA ALA A 28 -5.86 -16.32 -4.82
C ALA A 28 -7.10 -15.58 -4.26
N LEU A 29 -7.27 -15.56 -2.94
CA LEU A 29 -8.34 -14.81 -2.29
C LEU A 29 -8.16 -13.30 -2.46
N PHE A 30 -6.92 -12.81 -2.32
CA PHE A 30 -6.64 -11.39 -2.55
C PHE A 30 -6.96 -10.97 -3.99
N HIS A 31 -6.54 -11.75 -5.00
CA HIS A 31 -6.85 -11.47 -6.40
C HIS A 31 -8.36 -11.39 -6.66
N ALA A 32 -9.13 -12.34 -6.12
CA ALA A 32 -10.59 -12.32 -6.25
C ALA A 32 -11.21 -11.07 -5.60
N TRP A 33 -10.82 -10.76 -4.37
CA TRP A 33 -11.33 -9.59 -3.65
C TRP A 33 -10.91 -8.26 -4.28
N PHE A 34 -9.68 -8.21 -4.80
CA PHE A 34 -9.18 -7.02 -5.51
C PHE A 34 -9.93 -6.79 -6.83
N ALA A 35 -10.22 -7.86 -7.58
CA ALA A 35 -11.03 -7.77 -8.79
C ALA A 35 -12.46 -7.27 -8.47
N ASP A 36 -13.08 -7.78 -7.40
CA ASP A 36 -14.37 -7.27 -6.91
C ASP A 36 -14.28 -5.78 -6.57
N ALA A 37 -13.20 -5.35 -5.89
CA ALA A 37 -13.00 -3.96 -5.51
C ALA A 37 -12.84 -3.04 -6.74
N VAL A 38 -12.04 -3.45 -7.73
CA VAL A 38 -11.87 -2.71 -8.99
C VAL A 38 -13.21 -2.50 -9.71
N ASN A 39 -14.08 -3.50 -9.66
CA ASN A 39 -15.39 -3.44 -10.33
C ASN A 39 -16.47 -2.71 -9.52
N THR A 40 -16.31 -2.58 -8.20
CA THR A 40 -17.37 -2.10 -7.30
C THR A 40 -17.07 -0.71 -6.72
N GLU A 41 -15.83 -0.46 -6.32
CA GLU A 41 -15.45 0.84 -5.77
C GLU A 41 -15.42 1.89 -6.88
N GLN A 42 -15.93 3.07 -6.58
CA GLN A 42 -16.00 4.19 -7.52
C GLN A 42 -15.17 5.37 -6.98
N PRO A 43 -14.69 6.26 -7.85
CA PRO A 43 -14.04 7.48 -7.39
C PRO A 43 -14.90 8.21 -6.32
N PRO A 44 -14.25 8.76 -5.26
CA PRO A 44 -12.81 8.94 -5.10
C PRO A 44 -12.04 7.73 -4.52
N VAL A 45 -12.67 6.57 -4.33
CA VAL A 45 -12.00 5.37 -3.80
C VAL A 45 -11.22 4.68 -4.92
N GLU A 46 -9.92 4.53 -4.73
CA GLU A 46 -9.04 3.76 -5.61
C GLU A 46 -8.81 2.37 -4.99
N ALA A 47 -9.22 1.31 -5.68
CA ALA A 47 -9.12 -0.07 -5.17
C ALA A 47 -7.70 -0.47 -4.76
N ASN A 48 -6.68 0.08 -5.43
CA ASN A 48 -5.27 -0.16 -5.14
C ASN A 48 -4.66 0.80 -4.10
N ALA A 49 -5.44 1.74 -3.54
CA ALA A 49 -4.98 2.56 -2.43
C ALA A 49 -4.85 1.71 -1.17
N MET A 50 -3.72 1.87 -0.48
CA MET A 50 -3.43 1.15 0.74
C MET A 50 -2.79 2.06 1.78
N THR A 51 -3.07 1.83 3.04
CA THR A 51 -2.30 2.42 4.14
C THR A 51 -1.07 1.56 4.39
N LEU A 52 0.12 2.16 4.22
CA LEU A 52 1.39 1.53 4.59
C LEU A 52 1.81 2.02 5.98
N ALA A 53 1.99 1.09 6.91
CA ALA A 53 2.58 1.32 8.23
C ALA A 53 4.05 0.90 8.23
N THR A 54 4.90 1.75 8.78
CA THR A 54 6.34 1.53 9.00
C THR A 54 6.72 1.95 10.41
N VAL A 55 7.87 1.53 10.90
CA VAL A 55 8.33 1.82 12.26
C VAL A 55 9.69 2.52 12.19
N ASP A 56 9.87 3.60 12.95
CA ASP A 56 11.16 4.28 13.06
C ASP A 56 12.15 3.53 13.98
N GLU A 57 13.37 4.02 14.08
CA GLU A 57 14.40 3.43 14.92
C GLU A 57 14.02 3.37 16.41
N GLN A 58 13.18 4.30 16.86
CA GLN A 58 12.67 4.37 18.23
C GLN A 58 11.46 3.46 18.48
N GLY A 59 11.00 2.72 17.45
CA GLY A 59 9.83 1.83 17.56
C GLY A 59 8.49 2.53 17.40
N ARG A 60 8.45 3.79 16.95
CA ARG A 60 7.21 4.54 16.75
C ARG A 60 6.59 4.19 15.40
N PRO A 61 5.28 3.87 15.34
CA PRO A 61 4.60 3.57 14.10
C PRO A 61 4.26 4.85 13.32
N HIS A 62 4.37 4.76 12.00
CA HIS A 62 4.02 5.83 11.05
C HIS A 62 3.15 5.26 9.94
N CYS A 63 2.10 5.97 9.55
CA CYS A 63 1.18 5.55 8.49
C CYS A 63 1.06 6.62 7.38
N ARG A 64 0.84 6.17 6.16
CA ARG A 64 0.49 7.01 4.99
C ARG A 64 -0.23 6.16 3.95
N VAL A 65 -0.99 6.83 3.10
CA VAL A 65 -1.61 6.16 1.95
C VAL A 65 -0.62 6.12 0.79
N LEU A 66 -0.51 4.97 0.14
CA LEU A 66 0.22 4.72 -1.10
C LEU A 66 -0.64 3.89 -2.05
N LEU A 67 -0.15 3.70 -3.27
CA LEU A 67 -0.81 2.84 -4.25
C LEU A 67 -0.02 1.55 -4.47
N LEU A 68 -0.69 0.41 -4.41
CA LEU A 68 -0.15 -0.86 -4.89
C LEU A 68 0.10 -0.76 -6.39
N LYS A 69 1.26 -1.21 -6.85
CA LYS A 69 1.67 -1.12 -8.27
C LYS A 69 2.09 -2.47 -8.86
N GLY A 70 2.28 -3.47 -8.05
CA GLY A 70 2.57 -4.83 -8.48
C GLY A 70 2.10 -5.85 -7.45
N LEU A 71 1.67 -6.99 -7.95
CA LEU A 71 1.30 -8.15 -7.17
C LEU A 71 1.70 -9.39 -7.95
N ASP A 72 2.54 -10.21 -7.36
CA ASP A 72 2.94 -11.51 -7.89
C ASP A 72 2.95 -12.55 -6.76
N THR A 73 3.44 -13.74 -7.06
CA THR A 73 3.54 -14.84 -6.08
C THR A 73 4.55 -14.59 -4.96
N GLN A 74 5.41 -13.58 -5.10
CA GLN A 74 6.40 -13.20 -4.10
C GLN A 74 5.85 -12.15 -3.13
N GLY A 75 4.99 -11.22 -3.60
CA GLY A 75 4.44 -10.21 -2.71
C GLY A 75 3.85 -8.99 -3.38
N PHE A 76 3.82 -7.91 -2.61
CA PHE A 76 3.09 -6.68 -2.90
C PHE A 76 4.08 -5.54 -3.15
N THR A 77 4.11 -5.01 -4.37
CA THR A 77 5.08 -4.00 -4.80
C THR A 77 4.50 -2.59 -4.80
N PHE A 78 5.25 -1.65 -4.24
CA PHE A 78 4.99 -0.22 -4.28
C PHE A 78 6.27 0.56 -4.55
N PHE A 79 6.14 1.81 -5.02
CA PHE A 79 7.30 2.63 -5.39
C PHE A 79 7.32 3.93 -4.59
N THR A 80 8.52 4.38 -4.23
CA THR A 80 8.70 5.60 -3.43
C THR A 80 10.13 6.14 -3.57
N ASN A 81 10.36 7.33 -2.99
CA ASN A 81 11.71 7.84 -2.75
C ASN A 81 12.34 7.12 -1.56
N TYR A 82 13.51 6.53 -1.73
CA TYR A 82 14.27 5.80 -0.71
C TYR A 82 14.79 6.71 0.43
N GLU A 83 15.02 7.99 0.13
CA GLU A 83 15.46 8.98 1.12
C GLU A 83 14.30 9.63 1.89
N SER A 84 13.05 9.32 1.54
CA SER A 84 11.89 9.78 2.30
C SER A 84 11.86 9.17 3.71
N ALA A 85 11.06 9.76 4.62
CA ALA A 85 10.90 9.24 5.98
C ALA A 85 10.58 7.74 6.01
N LYS A 86 9.64 7.27 5.13
CA LYS A 86 9.33 5.84 5.02
C LYS A 86 10.48 5.01 4.46
N GLY A 87 11.23 5.55 3.50
CA GLY A 87 12.40 4.88 2.94
C GLY A 87 13.50 4.67 3.99
N GLN A 88 13.77 5.68 4.81
CA GLN A 88 14.72 5.58 5.92
C GLN A 88 14.22 4.59 7.00
N GLN A 89 12.94 4.61 7.34
CA GLN A 89 12.34 3.67 8.28
C GLN A 89 12.47 2.22 7.80
N LEU A 90 12.19 1.96 6.51
CA LEU A 90 12.33 0.63 5.91
C LEU A 90 13.80 0.19 5.78
N ALA A 91 14.74 1.12 5.58
CA ALA A 91 16.16 0.80 5.58
C ALA A 91 16.65 0.39 6.97
N ALA A 92 16.17 1.05 8.03
CA ALA A 92 16.52 0.73 9.41
C ALA A 92 15.78 -0.50 9.93
N ARG A 93 14.50 -0.66 9.59
CA ARG A 93 13.62 -1.76 10.03
C ARG A 93 12.80 -2.27 8.84
N PRO A 94 13.24 -3.31 8.14
CA PRO A 94 12.65 -3.78 6.90
C PRO A 94 11.37 -4.62 7.13
N PHE A 95 10.44 -4.09 7.93
CA PHE A 95 9.12 -4.67 8.18
C PHE A 95 8.05 -3.61 8.00
N ALA A 96 6.94 -4.02 7.42
CA ALA A 96 5.79 -3.14 7.22
C ALA A 96 4.47 -3.89 7.34
N ALA A 97 3.41 -3.13 7.51
CA ALA A 97 2.05 -3.61 7.33
C ALA A 97 1.34 -2.76 6.27
N MET A 98 0.55 -3.42 5.43
CA MET A 98 -0.35 -2.78 4.47
C MET A 98 -1.79 -3.05 4.86
N THR A 99 -2.67 -2.06 4.68
CA THR A 99 -4.10 -2.24 4.88
C THR A 99 -4.84 -1.68 3.68
N PHE A 100 -5.65 -2.53 3.04
CA PHE A 100 -6.66 -2.15 2.07
C PHE A 100 -8.01 -2.07 2.78
N PHE A 101 -8.81 -1.07 2.46
CA PHE A 101 -10.18 -0.97 2.95
C PHE A 101 -11.10 -0.60 1.78
N TRP A 102 -12.04 -1.48 1.49
CA TRP A 102 -13.04 -1.34 0.43
C TRP A 102 -14.43 -1.17 1.07
N PRO A 103 -14.83 0.10 1.32
CA PRO A 103 -16.01 0.40 2.12
C PRO A 103 -17.31 -0.05 1.47
N THR A 104 -17.39 -0.07 0.14
CA THR A 104 -18.59 -0.52 -0.57
C THR A 104 -18.77 -2.03 -0.45
N LEU A 105 -17.66 -2.78 -0.38
CA LEU A 105 -17.66 -4.23 -0.16
C LEU A 105 -17.69 -4.64 1.31
N GLU A 106 -17.57 -3.68 2.24
CA GLU A 106 -17.43 -3.94 3.66
C GLU A 106 -16.26 -4.90 3.97
N ARG A 107 -15.15 -4.76 3.22
CA ARG A 107 -13.98 -5.62 3.28
C ARG A 107 -12.72 -4.87 3.67
N GLN A 108 -11.85 -5.55 4.43
CA GLN A 108 -10.51 -5.09 4.72
C GLN A 108 -9.53 -6.25 4.50
N VAL A 109 -8.34 -5.95 3.95
CA VAL A 109 -7.22 -6.90 3.92
C VAL A 109 -6.02 -6.26 4.61
N ARG A 110 -5.42 -6.98 5.55
CA ARG A 110 -4.18 -6.59 6.22
C ARG A 110 -3.07 -7.56 5.84
N ILE A 111 -1.90 -7.01 5.52
CA ILE A 111 -0.75 -7.78 5.06
C ILE A 111 0.45 -7.32 5.89
N GLU A 112 1.13 -8.25 6.52
CA GLU A 112 2.28 -7.98 7.38
C GLU A 112 3.46 -8.85 6.91
N GLY A 113 4.64 -8.28 6.85
CA GLY A 113 5.82 -9.02 6.45
C GLY A 113 7.07 -8.19 6.29
N ARG A 114 8.11 -8.85 5.82
CA ARG A 114 9.40 -8.24 5.52
C ARG A 114 9.33 -7.46 4.20
N VAL A 115 10.11 -6.40 4.13
CA VAL A 115 10.20 -5.55 2.93
C VAL A 115 11.61 -5.58 2.39
N GLU A 116 11.74 -5.73 1.08
CA GLU A 116 13.00 -5.63 0.35
C GLU A 116 12.89 -4.67 -0.83
N LYS A 117 14.02 -4.13 -1.29
CA LYS A 117 14.04 -3.36 -2.54
C LYS A 117 13.90 -4.30 -3.72
N VAL A 118 13.07 -3.93 -4.69
CA VAL A 118 13.06 -4.59 -5.99
C VAL A 118 14.32 -4.25 -6.79
N SER A 119 14.58 -4.95 -7.88
CA SER A 119 15.75 -4.68 -8.73
C SER A 119 15.73 -3.27 -9.32
N ALA A 120 16.91 -2.75 -9.65
CA ALA A 120 17.03 -1.47 -10.37
C ALA A 120 16.33 -1.53 -11.73
N GLN A 121 16.38 -2.67 -12.41
CA GLN A 121 15.69 -2.90 -13.67
C GLN A 121 14.17 -2.81 -13.51
N GLU A 122 13.60 -3.43 -12.47
CA GLU A 122 12.16 -3.37 -12.19
C GLU A 122 11.75 -1.94 -11.80
N SER A 123 12.58 -1.25 -11.02
CA SER A 123 12.35 0.15 -10.67
C SER A 123 12.36 1.05 -11.90
N ASP A 124 13.33 0.91 -12.79
CA ASP A 124 13.40 1.69 -14.03
C ASP A 124 12.24 1.37 -14.98
N ALA A 125 11.90 0.10 -15.16
CA ALA A 125 10.77 -0.31 -15.99
C ALA A 125 9.47 0.36 -15.56
N TYR A 126 9.17 0.39 -14.26
CA TYR A 126 8.00 1.11 -13.77
C TYR A 126 8.17 2.63 -13.85
N TYR A 127 9.35 3.17 -13.60
CA TYR A 127 9.61 4.60 -13.69
C TYR A 127 9.29 5.14 -15.10
N GLN A 128 9.70 4.43 -16.16
CA GLN A 128 9.52 4.87 -17.55
C GLN A 128 8.06 4.94 -17.99
N VAL A 129 7.17 4.11 -17.44
CA VAL A 129 5.74 4.14 -17.79
C VAL A 129 4.95 5.22 -17.03
N ARG A 130 5.59 5.92 -16.08
CA ARG A 130 4.95 7.02 -15.35
C ARG A 130 4.80 8.27 -16.24
N PRO A 131 3.75 9.08 -16.03
CA PRO A 131 3.63 10.39 -16.69
C PRO A 131 4.88 11.24 -16.48
N LEU A 132 5.26 12.03 -17.49
CA LEU A 132 6.48 12.88 -17.46
C LEU A 132 6.54 13.76 -16.21
N GLY A 133 5.45 14.44 -15.84
CA GLY A 133 5.42 15.27 -14.64
C GLY A 133 5.70 14.48 -13.35
N SER A 134 5.26 13.20 -13.26
CA SER A 134 5.58 12.33 -12.14
C SER A 134 7.04 11.87 -12.13
N ARG A 135 7.64 11.70 -13.29
CA ARG A 135 9.08 11.40 -13.42
C ARG A 135 9.94 12.58 -13.01
N LEU A 136 9.62 13.78 -13.50
CA LEU A 136 10.29 15.03 -13.08
C LEU A 136 10.11 15.29 -11.59
N GLY A 137 8.91 15.07 -11.04
CA GLY A 137 8.64 15.22 -9.61
C GLY A 137 9.48 14.30 -8.72
N ALA A 138 9.85 13.10 -9.21
CA ALA A 138 10.74 12.20 -8.47
C ALA A 138 12.18 12.75 -8.36
N TRP A 139 12.63 13.55 -9.32
CA TRP A 139 13.90 14.28 -9.27
C TRP A 139 13.82 15.54 -8.41
N ALA A 140 12.74 16.30 -8.58
CA ALA A 140 12.61 17.63 -7.99
C ALA A 140 12.34 17.61 -6.49
N SER A 141 11.54 16.62 -6.01
CA SER A 141 11.05 16.63 -4.64
C SER A 141 12.01 15.98 -3.65
N PRO A 142 12.59 16.71 -2.68
CA PRO A 142 13.31 16.14 -1.56
C PRO A 142 12.31 15.54 -0.55
N GLN A 143 11.64 14.47 -0.93
CA GLN A 143 10.48 13.93 -0.25
C GLN A 143 10.67 13.76 1.26
N SER A 144 9.73 14.31 2.04
CA SER A 144 9.69 14.33 3.51
C SER A 144 10.69 15.29 4.19
N ARG A 145 11.50 16.02 3.46
CA ARG A 145 12.34 17.08 4.04
C ARG A 145 11.54 18.36 4.22
N VAL A 146 11.92 19.16 5.20
CA VAL A 146 11.36 20.50 5.38
C VAL A 146 11.86 21.39 4.26
N ILE A 147 10.96 22.12 3.64
CA ILE A 147 11.21 23.18 2.67
C ILE A 147 10.59 24.47 3.20
N ALA A 148 11.05 25.62 2.70
CA ALA A 148 10.57 26.91 3.21
C ALA A 148 9.08 27.14 2.89
N ASP A 149 8.69 26.86 1.64
CA ASP A 149 7.33 27.12 1.15
C ASP A 149 7.06 26.38 -0.16
N ARG A 150 5.94 26.69 -0.79
CA ARG A 150 5.54 26.16 -2.10
C ARG A 150 6.41 26.66 -3.24
N ASP A 151 6.88 27.92 -3.15
CA ASP A 151 7.69 28.55 -4.20
C ASP A 151 9.06 27.88 -4.34
N GLU A 152 9.65 27.43 -3.21
CA GLU A 152 10.86 26.62 -3.22
C GLU A 152 10.65 25.33 -4.02
N LEU A 153 9.56 24.59 -3.75
CA LEU A 153 9.24 23.37 -4.47
C LEU A 153 9.04 23.63 -5.98
N GLU A 154 8.34 24.70 -6.34
CA GLU A 154 8.14 25.09 -7.73
C GLU A 154 9.44 25.50 -8.41
N GLY A 155 10.36 26.11 -7.66
CA GLY A 155 11.72 26.40 -8.13
C GLY A 155 12.50 25.12 -8.45
N LEU A 156 12.44 24.11 -7.58
CA LEU A 156 13.07 22.82 -7.81
C LEU A 156 12.47 22.08 -9.02
N ILE A 157 11.16 22.18 -9.23
CA ILE A 157 10.49 21.62 -10.41
C ILE A 157 11.00 22.30 -11.68
N ARG A 158 11.01 23.65 -11.74
CA ARG A 158 11.53 24.40 -12.90
C ARG A 158 13.00 24.07 -13.22
N GLN A 159 13.86 23.96 -12.21
CA GLN A 159 15.25 23.55 -12.40
C GLN A 159 15.36 22.14 -12.98
N THR A 160 14.50 21.24 -12.51
CA THR A 160 14.46 19.86 -13.01
C THR A 160 13.97 19.80 -14.46
N GLU A 161 12.95 20.57 -14.80
CA GLU A 161 12.45 20.71 -16.18
C GLU A 161 13.55 21.24 -17.13
N GLN A 162 14.30 22.26 -16.70
CA GLN A 162 15.42 22.79 -17.46
C GLN A 162 16.54 21.74 -17.65
N ARG A 163 16.85 20.98 -16.59
CA ARG A 163 17.85 19.91 -16.65
C ARG A 163 17.52 18.84 -17.68
N PHE A 164 16.24 18.53 -17.86
CA PHE A 164 15.76 17.49 -18.75
C PHE A 164 15.05 18.05 -20.01
N ALA A 165 15.28 19.33 -20.36
CA ALA A 165 14.61 19.96 -21.51
C ALA A 165 14.84 19.20 -22.82
N ASP A 166 16.07 18.71 -23.06
CA ASP A 166 16.46 18.02 -24.28
C ASP A 166 16.62 16.50 -24.10
N THR A 167 16.29 15.94 -22.94
CA THR A 167 16.48 14.52 -22.63
C THR A 167 15.30 13.94 -21.84
N GLN A 168 15.14 12.62 -21.92
CA GLN A 168 14.17 11.95 -21.06
C GLN A 168 14.75 11.75 -19.66
N PRO A 169 13.99 12.05 -18.58
CA PRO A 169 14.45 11.79 -17.23
C PRO A 169 14.55 10.28 -16.99
N HIS A 170 15.76 9.84 -16.61
CA HIS A 170 16.02 8.47 -16.17
C HIS A 170 15.60 8.28 -14.70
N CYS A 171 15.48 7.02 -14.25
CA CYS A 171 15.15 6.71 -12.86
C CYS A 171 16.27 7.20 -11.94
N PRO A 172 16.01 8.08 -10.95
CA PRO A 172 17.03 8.51 -10.03
C PRO A 172 17.38 7.39 -9.02
N GLU A 173 18.64 7.33 -8.58
CA GLU A 173 19.13 6.30 -7.65
C GLU A 173 18.37 6.29 -6.31
N HIS A 174 17.89 7.45 -5.88
CA HIS A 174 17.11 7.61 -4.65
C HIS A 174 15.63 7.24 -4.79
N TRP A 175 15.20 6.68 -5.94
CA TRP A 175 13.82 6.30 -6.18
C TRP A 175 13.71 4.88 -6.72
N GLY A 176 12.70 4.14 -6.29
CA GLY A 176 12.45 2.80 -6.79
C GLY A 176 11.39 2.06 -6.00
N GLY A 177 11.32 0.76 -6.24
CA GLY A 177 10.32 -0.12 -5.66
C GLY A 177 10.77 -0.81 -4.38
N TYR A 178 9.78 -1.11 -3.56
CA TYR A 178 9.85 -2.07 -2.48
C TYR A 178 8.82 -3.17 -2.71
N ARG A 179 9.17 -4.40 -2.34
CA ARG A 179 8.26 -5.54 -2.27
C ARG A 179 8.09 -5.94 -0.81
N LEU A 180 6.85 -6.02 -0.35
CA LEU A 180 6.51 -6.65 0.92
C LEU A 180 6.30 -8.14 0.66
N LEU A 181 7.14 -8.96 1.27
CA LEU A 181 7.04 -10.42 1.30
C LEU A 181 6.13 -10.80 2.48
N PRO A 182 4.92 -11.28 2.24
CA PRO A 182 3.97 -11.46 3.31
C PRO A 182 4.30 -12.68 4.16
N GLU A 183 4.29 -12.49 5.48
CA GLU A 183 4.34 -13.54 6.49
C GLU A 183 2.96 -13.81 7.07
N ARG A 184 2.05 -12.82 6.95
CA ARG A 184 0.69 -12.87 7.42
C ARG A 184 -0.25 -12.06 6.52
N ILE A 185 -1.41 -12.64 6.19
CA ILE A 185 -2.49 -11.95 5.47
C ILE A 185 -3.81 -12.22 6.19
N GLU A 186 -4.48 -11.17 6.66
CA GLU A 186 -5.80 -11.25 7.28
C GLU A 186 -6.86 -10.68 6.35
N PHE A 187 -7.88 -11.46 6.07
CA PHE A 187 -9.09 -11.05 5.38
C PHE A 187 -10.20 -10.81 6.39
N TRP A 188 -10.80 -9.65 6.34
CA TRP A 188 -11.88 -9.23 7.23
C TRP A 188 -13.10 -8.85 6.39
N GLN A 189 -14.25 -9.46 6.70
CA GLN A 189 -15.55 -9.15 6.11
C GLN A 189 -16.48 -8.60 7.17
N GLY A 190 -17.10 -7.45 6.88
CA GLY A 190 -18.10 -6.84 7.75
C GLY A 190 -19.32 -7.73 7.93
N ARG A 191 -19.80 -7.83 9.19
CA ARG A 191 -21.03 -8.53 9.58
C ARG A 191 -21.80 -7.69 10.59
N SER A 192 -23.11 -7.93 10.67
CA SER A 192 -23.98 -7.30 11.66
C SER A 192 -23.52 -7.55 13.09
N SER A 193 -23.95 -6.67 13.99
CA SER A 193 -23.64 -6.78 15.43
C SER A 193 -22.16 -6.82 15.76
N ARG A 194 -21.29 -6.36 14.83
CA ARG A 194 -19.82 -6.38 14.93
C ARG A 194 -19.20 -7.78 15.05
N LEU A 195 -19.94 -8.84 14.73
CA LEU A 195 -19.48 -10.22 14.71
C LEU A 195 -18.84 -10.56 13.36
N HIS A 196 -17.80 -9.79 13.03
CA HIS A 196 -17.13 -9.83 11.73
C HIS A 196 -16.42 -11.15 11.47
N ASP A 197 -16.44 -11.61 10.21
CA ASP A 197 -15.64 -12.75 9.80
C ASP A 197 -14.20 -12.34 9.59
N ARG A 198 -13.26 -13.11 10.16
CA ARG A 198 -11.82 -12.85 10.05
C ARG A 198 -11.10 -14.15 9.76
N LEU A 199 -10.49 -14.27 8.59
CA LEU A 199 -9.60 -15.37 8.21
C LEU A 199 -8.17 -14.86 8.14
N ASN A 200 -7.30 -15.48 8.93
CA ASN A 200 -5.89 -15.14 9.04
C ASN A 200 -5.05 -16.25 8.42
N TYR A 201 -4.26 -15.90 7.44
CA TYR A 201 -3.26 -16.77 6.83
C TYR A 201 -1.89 -16.44 7.40
N ARG A 202 -1.16 -17.47 7.81
CA ARG A 202 0.21 -17.35 8.32
C ARG A 202 1.13 -18.25 7.50
N LEU A 203 2.28 -17.71 7.09
CA LEU A 203 3.32 -18.48 6.43
C LEU A 203 4.16 -19.16 7.52
N ILE A 204 4.15 -20.48 7.56
CA ILE A 204 4.89 -21.32 8.53
C ILE A 204 5.61 -22.40 7.70
N ASP A 205 6.94 -22.47 7.81
CA ASP A 205 7.76 -23.44 7.08
C ASP A 205 7.43 -23.49 5.57
N ASP A 206 7.36 -22.30 4.94
CA ASP A 206 7.03 -22.08 3.53
C ASP A 206 5.62 -22.59 3.11
N ARG A 207 4.72 -22.76 4.06
CA ARG A 207 3.33 -23.18 3.81
C ARG A 207 2.35 -22.21 4.45
N TRP A 208 1.31 -21.88 3.72
CA TRP A 208 0.21 -21.11 4.27
C TRP A 208 -0.70 -22.00 5.15
N THR A 209 -0.94 -21.51 6.35
CA THR A 209 -1.94 -22.09 7.26
C THR A 209 -3.04 -21.06 7.49
N ARG A 210 -4.28 -21.50 7.52
CA ARG A 210 -5.44 -20.63 7.70
C ARG A 210 -6.10 -20.91 9.05
N GLU A 211 -6.45 -19.86 9.75
CA GLU A 211 -7.16 -19.89 11.04
C GLU A 211 -8.24 -18.81 11.08
N ARG A 212 -9.30 -19.03 11.84
CA ARG A 212 -10.33 -18.02 12.12
C ARG A 212 -9.96 -17.24 13.36
N LEU A 213 -10.07 -15.92 13.29
CA LEU A 213 -9.94 -15.03 14.45
C LEU A 213 -11.32 -14.62 14.96
N ALA A 214 -11.44 -14.45 16.29
CA ALA A 214 -12.59 -13.78 16.87
C ALA A 214 -12.65 -12.31 16.41
N PRO A 215 -13.87 -11.74 16.24
CA PRO A 215 -14.05 -10.35 15.83
C PRO A 215 -13.55 -9.35 16.88
#